data_7d75d4a2f024066ca2193cde6e42bae5
#
_entry.id   7d75d4a2f024066ca2193cde6e42bae5
#
_cell.length_a   1.000
_cell.length_b   1.000
_cell.length_c   1.000
_cell.angle_alpha   90.00
_cell.angle_beta   90.00
_cell.angle_gamma   90.00
#
_symmetry.space_group_name_H-M   'P 1'
#
loop_
_entity.id
_entity.type
_entity.pdbx_description
1 polymer ?
#
loop_
_entity_poly.entity_id
_entity_poly.type
_entity_poly.pdbx_seq_one_letter_code
_entity_poly.pdbx_strand_id
1 'polypeptide(L)'
;MTPASWTYPQEFREALGPLGLAPRPTTPPAVVRDALNDLYRYELRRMRDRLRAGEIARDDYVDRVVALRKQYWPLTLPLWAWEKICSEQAQGPGPMAQG
;
A
#
# COMPACT_ATOMS: atom_id res chain seq x y z
N MET A 1 -1.40 -29.08 -9.04
CA MET A 1 -1.03 -28.13 -7.97
C MET A 1 -1.88 -26.89 -8.07
N THR A 2 -2.41 -26.44 -6.95
CA THR A 2 -3.23 -25.25 -6.93
C THR A 2 -2.35 -24.01 -6.93
N PRO A 3 -2.60 -23.03 -7.81
CA PRO A 3 -1.84 -21.80 -7.79
C PRO A 3 -2.04 -21.06 -6.47
N ALA A 4 -1.06 -20.32 -6.07
CA ALA A 4 -1.17 -19.51 -4.88
C ALA A 4 -2.33 -18.52 -5.04
N SER A 5 -3.09 -18.37 -3.99
CA SER A 5 -4.21 -17.44 -3.99
C SER A 5 -4.04 -16.48 -2.82
N TRP A 6 -4.25 -15.20 -3.09
CA TRP A 6 -4.05 -14.14 -2.11
C TRP A 6 -5.37 -13.46 -1.82
N THR A 7 -5.59 -13.11 -0.57
CA THR A 7 -6.77 -12.37 -0.17
C THR A 7 -6.32 -11.07 0.47
N TYR A 8 -6.60 -9.97 -0.19
CA TYR A 8 -6.22 -8.66 0.32
C TYR A 8 -7.31 -8.18 1.27
N PRO A 9 -6.95 -7.90 2.55
CA PRO A 9 -7.92 -7.42 3.52
C PRO A 9 -8.58 -6.12 3.06
N GLN A 10 -9.76 -5.85 3.59
CA GLN A 10 -10.50 -4.65 3.23
C GLN A 10 -9.67 -3.38 3.47
N GLU A 11 -8.92 -3.34 4.56
CA GLU A 11 -8.09 -2.18 4.87
C GLU A 11 -7.06 -1.90 3.78
N PHE A 12 -6.44 -2.96 3.25
CA PHE A 12 -5.51 -2.82 2.14
C PHE A 12 -6.23 -2.32 0.90
N ARG A 13 -7.39 -2.91 0.59
CA ARG A 13 -8.15 -2.51 -0.59
C ARG A 13 -8.60 -1.06 -0.51
N GLU A 14 -8.96 -0.60 0.68
CA GLU A 14 -9.36 0.79 0.89
C GLU A 14 -8.20 1.75 0.71
N ALA A 15 -6.99 1.32 1.06
CA ALA A 15 -5.80 2.14 0.87
C ALA A 15 -5.35 2.14 -0.59
N LEU A 16 -5.49 1.02 -1.27
CA LEU A 16 -4.97 0.85 -2.65
C LEU A 16 -5.92 1.37 -3.71
N GLY A 17 -7.23 1.24 -3.48
CA GLY A 17 -8.23 1.62 -4.47
C GLY A 17 -8.14 3.04 -4.96
N PRO A 18 -8.06 4.04 -4.06
CA PRO A 18 -7.95 5.44 -4.49
C PRO A 18 -6.68 5.71 -5.30
N LEU A 19 -5.68 4.84 -5.20
CA LEU A 19 -4.43 5.00 -5.94
C LEU A 19 -4.46 4.24 -7.26
N GLY A 20 -5.60 3.65 -7.60
CA GLY A 20 -5.75 2.93 -8.85
C GLY A 20 -5.24 1.50 -8.82
N LEU A 21 -5.00 0.96 -7.64
CA LEU A 21 -4.51 -0.41 -7.51
C LEU A 21 -5.64 -1.33 -7.05
N ALA A 22 -5.91 -2.36 -7.85
CA ALA A 22 -6.97 -3.31 -7.56
C ALA A 22 -6.40 -4.74 -7.69
N PRO A 23 -5.70 -5.21 -6.67
CA PRO A 23 -5.08 -6.54 -6.76
C PRO A 23 -6.11 -7.65 -6.84
N ARG A 24 -5.76 -8.69 -7.57
CA ARG A 24 -6.60 -9.87 -7.73
C ARG A 24 -6.03 -11.00 -6.87
N PRO A 25 -6.81 -12.07 -6.66
CA PRO A 25 -6.27 -13.22 -5.92
C PRO A 25 -5.01 -13.81 -6.55
N THR A 26 -4.80 -13.58 -7.84
CA THR A 26 -3.61 -14.07 -8.53
C THR A 26 -2.44 -13.07 -8.49
N THR A 27 -2.65 -11.88 -7.94
CA THR A 27 -1.61 -10.85 -7.90
C THR A 27 -0.78 -11.01 -6.64
N PRO A 28 0.51 -11.36 -6.74
CA PRO A 28 1.35 -11.51 -5.56
C PRO A 28 1.54 -10.19 -4.81
N PRO A 29 1.60 -10.22 -3.49
CA PRO A 29 1.86 -9.01 -2.71
C PRO A 29 3.12 -8.25 -3.11
N ALA A 30 4.16 -8.96 -3.55
CA ALA A 30 5.40 -8.32 -3.98
C ALA A 30 5.14 -7.36 -5.14
N VAL A 31 4.30 -7.77 -6.09
CA VAL A 31 3.98 -6.95 -7.25
C VAL A 31 3.22 -5.69 -6.84
N VAL A 32 2.24 -5.86 -5.96
CA VAL A 32 1.42 -4.73 -5.51
C VAL A 32 2.27 -3.76 -4.68
N ARG A 33 3.09 -4.30 -3.79
CA ARG A 33 3.94 -3.47 -2.95
C ARG A 33 4.94 -2.68 -3.78
N ASP A 34 5.52 -3.28 -4.81
CA ASP A 34 6.45 -2.58 -5.70
C ASP A 34 5.74 -1.45 -6.45
N ALA A 35 4.54 -1.72 -6.96
CA ALA A 35 3.76 -0.69 -7.64
C ALA A 35 3.42 0.46 -6.70
N LEU A 36 3.03 0.14 -5.47
CA LEU A 36 2.71 1.15 -4.48
C LEU A 36 3.92 1.99 -4.13
N ASN A 37 5.07 1.35 -3.99
CA ASN A 37 6.32 2.04 -3.69
C ASN A 37 6.72 2.99 -4.82
N ASP A 38 6.54 2.56 -6.07
CA ASP A 38 6.85 3.41 -7.22
C ASP A 38 5.94 4.64 -7.25
N LEU A 39 4.65 4.46 -6.96
CA LEU A 39 3.72 5.58 -6.88
C LEU A 39 4.10 6.56 -5.77
N TYR A 40 4.47 6.04 -4.62
CA TYR A 40 4.87 6.85 -3.49
C TYR A 40 6.08 7.72 -3.85
N ARG A 41 7.10 7.10 -4.46
CA ARG A 41 8.31 7.82 -4.87
C ARG A 41 7.99 8.89 -5.92
N TYR A 42 7.10 8.57 -6.84
CA TYR A 42 6.68 9.52 -7.87
C TYR A 42 5.98 10.74 -7.23
N GLU A 43 5.07 10.50 -6.30
CA GLU A 43 4.36 11.56 -5.61
C GLU A 43 5.30 12.45 -4.79
N LEU A 44 6.25 11.82 -4.08
CA LEU A 44 7.24 12.58 -3.33
C LEU A 44 8.09 13.47 -4.24
N ARG A 45 8.47 12.93 -5.39
CA ARG A 45 9.29 13.69 -6.34
C ARG A 45 8.50 14.89 -6.87
N ARG A 46 7.26 14.68 -7.22
CA ARG A 46 6.40 15.76 -7.70
C ARG A 46 6.25 16.86 -6.65
N MET A 47 6.02 16.49 -5.41
CA MET A 47 5.88 17.47 -4.34
C MET A 47 7.16 18.26 -4.12
N ARG A 48 8.30 17.57 -4.19
CA ARG A 48 9.59 18.24 -4.04
C ARG A 48 9.85 19.24 -5.16
N ASP A 49 9.49 18.85 -6.38
CA ASP A 49 9.64 19.73 -7.52
C ASP A 49 8.77 20.99 -7.38
N ARG A 50 7.55 20.80 -6.88
CA ARG A 50 6.65 21.92 -6.66
C ARG A 50 7.16 22.86 -5.55
N LEU A 51 7.76 22.27 -4.51
CA LEU A 51 8.37 23.07 -3.46
C LEU A 51 9.52 23.91 -4.01
N ARG A 52 10.38 23.29 -4.83
CA ARG A 52 11.51 24.00 -5.43
C ARG A 52 11.07 25.09 -6.40
N ALA A 53 9.96 24.86 -7.08
CA ALA A 53 9.40 25.84 -8.00
C ALA A 53 8.62 26.95 -7.28
N GLY A 54 8.49 26.87 -5.96
CA GLY A 54 7.77 27.87 -5.20
C GLY A 54 6.26 27.76 -5.30
N GLU A 55 5.76 26.62 -5.80
CA GLU A 55 4.31 26.42 -5.96
C GLU A 55 3.63 26.05 -4.66
N ILE A 56 4.38 25.52 -3.70
CA ILE A 56 3.87 25.21 -2.36
C ILE A 56 4.85 25.72 -1.33
N ALA A 57 4.31 26.19 -0.20
CA ALA A 57 5.14 26.66 0.90
C ALA A 57 5.76 25.49 1.64
N ARG A 58 6.87 25.74 2.31
CA ARG A 58 7.58 24.70 3.05
C ARG A 58 6.70 24.02 4.10
N ASP A 59 5.91 24.81 4.84
CA ASP A 59 5.03 24.25 5.87
C ASP A 59 3.95 23.36 5.24
N ASP A 60 3.39 23.80 4.11
CA ASP A 60 2.42 23.00 3.38
C ASP A 60 3.04 21.72 2.86
N TYR A 61 4.30 21.79 2.41
CA TYR A 61 5.02 20.62 1.94
C TYR A 61 5.13 19.56 3.05
N VAL A 62 5.50 19.99 4.26
CA VAL A 62 5.61 19.05 5.39
C VAL A 62 4.28 18.38 5.67
N ASP A 63 3.20 19.17 5.70
CA ASP A 63 1.86 18.62 5.96
C ASP A 63 1.44 17.63 4.88
N ARG A 64 1.77 17.94 3.63
CA ARG A 64 1.42 17.04 2.51
C ARG A 64 2.22 15.74 2.56
N VAL A 65 3.48 15.80 2.97
CA VAL A 65 4.29 14.59 3.12
C VAL A 65 3.72 13.70 4.22
N VAL A 66 3.31 14.30 5.35
CA VAL A 66 2.70 13.55 6.44
C VAL A 66 1.41 12.87 5.97
N ALA A 67 0.56 13.63 5.25
CA ALA A 67 -0.69 13.07 4.72
C ALA A 67 -0.42 11.95 3.73
N LEU A 68 0.61 12.12 2.91
CA LEU A 68 0.97 11.09 1.93
C LEU A 68 1.42 9.81 2.62
N ARG A 69 2.21 9.91 3.68
CA ARG A 69 2.66 8.75 4.43
C ARG A 69 1.48 7.98 5.01
N LYS A 70 0.47 8.70 5.49
CA LYS A 70 -0.73 8.06 6.03
C LYS A 70 -1.50 7.35 4.94
N GLN A 71 -1.58 7.93 3.76
CA GLN A 71 -2.26 7.33 2.63
C GLN A 71 -1.55 6.07 2.16
N TYR A 72 -0.23 6.06 2.21
CA TYR A 72 0.59 4.94 1.76
C TYR A 72 1.04 4.07 2.95
N TRP A 73 0.21 4.01 4.00
CA TRP A 73 0.57 3.27 5.20
C TRP A 73 0.97 1.81 4.96
N PRO A 74 0.43 1.08 3.96
CA PRO A 74 0.86 -0.31 3.77
C PRO A 74 2.36 -0.46 3.50
N LEU A 75 3.02 0.60 3.02
CA LEU A 75 4.46 0.54 2.78
C LEU A 75 5.27 0.50 4.07
N THR A 76 4.66 0.81 5.22
CA THR A 76 5.35 0.68 6.51
C THR A 76 5.56 -0.78 6.88
N LEU A 77 4.84 -1.68 6.22
CA LEU A 77 4.96 -3.11 6.46
C LEU A 77 5.94 -3.72 5.47
N PRO A 78 6.85 -4.57 5.95
CA PRO A 78 7.76 -5.27 5.04
C PRO A 78 7.03 -6.31 4.20
N LEU A 79 7.64 -6.75 3.14
CA LEU A 79 7.00 -7.70 2.22
C LEU A 79 6.54 -8.97 2.93
N TRP A 80 7.33 -9.51 3.84
CA TRP A 80 6.94 -10.74 4.52
C TRP A 80 5.64 -10.56 5.31
N ALA A 81 5.41 -9.36 5.86
CA ALA A 81 4.18 -9.08 6.58
C ALA A 81 2.98 -9.03 5.64
N TRP A 82 3.16 -8.43 4.45
CA TRP A 82 2.13 -8.44 3.43
C TRP A 82 1.76 -9.87 3.04
N GLU A 83 2.77 -10.70 2.81
CA GLU A 83 2.55 -12.06 2.38
C GLU A 83 1.81 -12.85 3.46
N LYS A 84 2.19 -12.65 4.71
CA LYS A 84 1.54 -13.34 5.81
C LYS A 84 0.08 -12.90 5.95
N ILE A 85 -0.16 -11.60 5.95
CA ILE A 85 -1.51 -11.05 6.12
C ILE A 85 -2.43 -11.52 5.00
N CYS A 86 -1.99 -11.43 3.76
CA CYS A 86 -2.81 -11.82 2.62
C CYS A 86 -2.97 -13.33 2.52
N SER A 87 -1.99 -14.07 2.93
CA SER A 87 -2.04 -15.54 2.93
C SER A 87 -2.97 -16.04 4.04
N GLU A 88 -2.89 -15.45 5.21
CA GLU A 88 -3.74 -15.86 6.32
C GLU A 88 -5.21 -15.57 6.01
N GLN A 89 -5.49 -14.47 5.36
CA GLN A 89 -6.85 -14.17 4.93
C GLN A 89 -7.35 -15.22 3.95
N ALA A 90 -6.49 -15.67 3.05
CA ALA A 90 -6.85 -16.68 2.08
C ALA A 90 -7.14 -18.03 2.73
N GLN A 91 -6.55 -18.29 3.87
CA GLN A 91 -6.75 -19.54 4.59
C GLN A 91 -8.02 -19.55 5.44
N GLY A 92 -8.68 -18.42 5.48
CA GLY A 92 -9.93 -18.30 6.22
C GLY A 92 -9.69 -18.04 7.68
N PRO A 93 -10.74 -18.17 8.47
CA PRO A 93 -10.72 -17.78 9.84
C PRO A 93 -10.07 -18.83 10.64
N GLY A 94 -9.23 -18.92 10.78
CA GLY A 94 -8.70 -19.91 11.59
C GLY A 94 -9.28 -19.87 12.92
N PRO A 95 -9.56 -19.77 13.03
CA PRO A 95 -9.90 -19.79 13.84
C PRO A 95 -9.76 -19.25 14.80
N MET A 96 -9.72 -18.93 14.65
CA MET A 96 -9.65 -18.48 15.23
C MET A 96 -10.07 -18.19 15.87
N ALA A 97 -10.36 -18.24 15.65
CA ALA A 97 -10.64 -18.17 16.16
C ALA A 97 -10.95 -18.49 16.72
N GLN A 98 -10.90 -18.83 16.77
CA GLN A 98 -11.14 -19.19 17.19
C GLN A 98 -10.87 -19.31 17.79
N GLY A 99 -10.83 -19.39 17.82
CA GLY A 99 -10.72 -19.53 18.20
C GLY A 99 -10.88 -19.60 18.55
#